data_d1cb58b34868a1719cf7553315e36fc2
#
_entry.id   d1cb58b34868a1719cf7553315e36fc2
#
_cell.length_a   1.000
_cell.length_b   1.000
_cell.length_c   1.000
_cell.angle_alpha   90.00
_cell.angle_beta   90.00
_cell.angle_gamma   90.00
#
_symmetry.space_group_name_H-M   'P 1'
#
loop_
_entity.id
_entity.type
_entity.pdbx_description
1 polymer ?
#
loop_
_entity_poly.entity_id
_entity_poly.type
_entity_poly.pdbx_seq_one_letter_code
_entity_poly.pdbx_strand_id
1 'polypeptide(L)'
;MVGMDTVITRLDAADFRDRLPEALSVYVDAMGYPPQVIRSRAAAWLEHSHREGWSGWAAFEAPKRRILGPSRGPLVAICYGYHGSPGQWWYEQVSRGLRDQGRDLPTDYVELTELHVSPTHQGRGVGSTLLSRFLADRPEGTVLLSTPEVDGEANGAWRLYRSMGFTDILRQYRFEGDARPFAVLARPLPLLKAGDPA
;
A
#
# COMPACT_ATOMS: atom_id res chain seq x y z
N MET A 1 -11.15 2.10 -16.36
CA MET A 1 -10.86 3.44 -16.90
C MET A 1 -10.57 4.33 -15.71
N VAL A 2 -9.30 4.74 -15.51
CA VAL A 2 -8.96 5.79 -14.52
C VAL A 2 -9.67 7.04 -15.01
N GLY A 3 -10.51 7.65 -14.18
CA GLY A 3 -11.23 8.87 -14.56
C GLY A 3 -10.23 9.92 -15.04
N MET A 4 -10.57 10.71 -16.05
CA MET A 4 -9.72 11.72 -16.72
C MET A 4 -9.15 12.80 -15.79
N ASP A 5 -9.37 12.68 -14.47
CA ASP A 5 -9.08 13.70 -13.47
C ASP A 5 -7.83 13.42 -12.62
N THR A 6 -7.12 12.29 -12.83
CA THR A 6 -5.91 11.96 -12.06
C THR A 6 -4.72 11.57 -12.94
N VAL A 7 -3.52 12.03 -12.54
CA VAL A 7 -2.24 11.66 -13.13
C VAL A 7 -1.50 10.74 -12.17
N ILE A 8 -1.14 9.54 -12.63
CA ILE A 8 -0.37 8.58 -11.83
C ILE A 8 1.10 8.70 -12.15
N THR A 9 1.93 8.82 -11.12
CA THR A 9 3.37 9.05 -11.24
C THR A 9 4.13 8.14 -10.27
N ARG A 10 5.25 7.59 -10.73
CA ARG A 10 6.23 6.96 -9.84
C ARG A 10 6.91 8.05 -9.01
N LEU A 11 7.11 7.78 -7.72
CA LEU A 11 7.89 8.62 -6.81
C LEU A 11 9.24 7.95 -6.56
N ASP A 12 10.29 8.72 -6.57
CA ASP A 12 11.53 8.33 -5.89
C ASP A 12 11.46 8.70 -4.41
N ALA A 13 12.48 8.29 -3.64
CA ALA A 13 12.49 8.55 -2.20
C ALA A 13 12.58 10.05 -1.84
N ALA A 14 13.16 10.90 -2.70
CA ALA A 14 13.21 12.34 -2.49
C ALA A 14 11.84 12.98 -2.75
N ASP A 15 11.24 12.70 -3.90
CA ASP A 15 9.86 13.10 -4.24
C ASP A 15 8.87 12.71 -3.12
N PHE A 16 8.99 11.47 -2.59
CA PHE A 16 8.14 10.99 -1.51
C PHE A 16 8.32 11.83 -0.23
N ARG A 17 9.57 12.10 0.17
CA ARG A 17 9.85 12.90 1.37
C ARG A 17 9.30 14.33 1.25
N ASP A 18 9.44 14.93 0.08
CA ASP A 18 8.91 16.28 -0.17
C ASP A 18 7.37 16.31 -0.11
N ARG A 19 6.71 15.21 -0.47
CA ARG A 19 5.26 15.06 -0.46
C ARG A 19 4.70 14.35 0.77
N LEU A 20 5.55 14.05 1.75
CA LEU A 20 5.15 13.33 2.96
C LEU A 20 3.97 13.97 3.71
N PRO A 21 3.88 15.30 3.88
CA PRO A 21 2.73 15.91 4.54
C PRO A 21 1.41 15.67 3.80
N GLU A 22 1.42 15.75 2.45
CA GLU A 22 0.24 15.48 1.62
C GLU A 22 -0.17 13.99 1.69
N ALA A 23 0.81 13.08 1.61
CA ALA A 23 0.58 11.64 1.69
C ALA A 23 -0.01 11.23 3.05
N LEU A 24 0.48 11.81 4.14
CA LEU A 24 -0.06 11.58 5.48
C LEU A 24 -1.46 12.18 5.66
N SER A 25 -1.79 13.30 5.02
CA SER A 25 -3.15 13.83 5.01
C SER A 25 -4.10 12.86 4.32
N VAL A 26 -3.73 12.32 3.14
CA VAL A 26 -4.52 11.30 2.45
C VAL A 26 -4.71 10.04 3.30
N TYR A 27 -3.68 9.59 4.02
CA TYR A 27 -3.77 8.46 4.95
C TYR A 27 -4.81 8.71 6.05
N VAL A 28 -4.71 9.84 6.71
CA VAL A 28 -5.62 10.22 7.82
C VAL A 28 -7.05 10.30 7.33
N ASP A 29 -7.29 10.94 6.19
CA ASP A 29 -8.62 11.06 5.59
C ASP A 29 -9.18 9.70 5.17
N ALA A 30 -8.37 8.86 4.52
CA ALA A 30 -8.78 7.54 4.05
C ALA A 30 -9.14 6.59 5.19
N MET A 31 -8.44 6.70 6.33
CA MET A 31 -8.63 5.84 7.49
C MET A 31 -9.63 6.43 8.51
N GLY A 32 -10.06 7.66 8.34
CA GLY A 32 -10.91 8.36 9.30
C GLY A 32 -10.22 8.62 10.64
N TYR A 33 -8.90 8.78 10.64
CA TYR A 33 -8.13 9.03 11.87
C TYR A 33 -8.12 10.51 12.25
N PRO A 34 -7.92 10.82 13.54
CA PRO A 34 -7.73 12.20 13.95
C PRO A 34 -6.37 12.75 13.44
N PRO A 35 -6.26 14.03 13.06
CA PRO A 35 -5.05 14.64 12.47
C PRO A 35 -3.78 14.47 13.31
N GLN A 36 -3.91 14.28 14.62
CA GLN A 36 -2.78 14.08 15.54
C GLN A 36 -1.94 12.84 15.19
N VAL A 37 -2.54 11.85 14.50
CA VAL A 37 -1.86 10.63 14.04
C VAL A 37 -0.75 10.94 13.04
N ILE A 38 -0.82 12.04 12.30
CA ILE A 38 0.23 12.48 11.34
C ILE A 38 1.60 12.54 12.03
N ARG A 39 1.68 13.14 13.21
CA ARG A 39 2.97 13.32 13.93
C ARG A 39 3.62 11.99 14.29
N SER A 40 2.84 11.01 14.73
CA SER A 40 3.37 9.70 15.11
C SER A 40 3.77 8.86 13.90
N ARG A 41 3.10 9.05 12.75
CA ARG A 41 3.38 8.29 11.53
C ARG A 41 4.51 8.88 10.68
N ALA A 42 4.73 10.19 10.74
CA ALA A 42 5.71 10.87 9.89
C ALA A 42 7.13 10.29 10.01
N ALA A 43 7.59 10.03 11.23
CA ALA A 43 8.93 9.46 11.46
C ALA A 43 9.07 8.06 10.87
N ALA A 44 8.05 7.20 11.05
CA ALA A 44 8.04 5.84 10.52
C ALA A 44 8.02 5.84 8.98
N TRP A 45 7.17 6.66 8.35
CA TRP A 45 7.09 6.75 6.89
C TRP A 45 8.39 7.30 6.28
N LEU A 46 9.03 8.26 6.97
CA LEU A 46 10.33 8.76 6.56
C LEU A 46 11.39 7.66 6.61
N GLU A 47 11.45 6.87 7.69
CA GLU A 47 12.34 5.71 7.82
C GLU A 47 12.08 4.68 6.71
N HIS A 48 10.82 4.36 6.42
CA HIS A 48 10.46 3.44 5.35
C HIS A 48 11.09 3.84 4.00
N SER A 49 11.17 5.15 3.71
CA SER A 49 11.75 5.64 2.45
C SER A 49 13.24 5.32 2.25
N HIS A 50 13.94 4.88 3.29
CA HIS A 50 15.34 4.48 3.25
C HIS A 50 15.54 2.96 3.19
N ARG A 51 14.46 2.16 3.24
CA ARG A 51 14.55 0.70 3.22
C ARG A 51 14.89 0.18 1.84
N GLU A 52 15.63 -0.93 1.82
CA GLU A 52 15.99 -1.62 0.58
C GLU A 52 14.75 -1.96 -0.25
N GLY A 53 14.85 -1.81 -1.57
CA GLY A 53 13.76 -2.09 -2.49
C GLY A 53 12.56 -1.16 -2.35
N TRP A 54 12.67 -0.05 -1.63
CA TRP A 54 11.58 0.92 -1.55
C TRP A 54 11.18 1.43 -2.93
N SER A 55 9.89 1.46 -3.19
CA SER A 55 9.32 2.13 -4.37
C SER A 55 7.94 2.67 -4.04
N GLY A 56 7.58 3.77 -4.67
CA GLY A 56 6.31 4.45 -4.43
C GLY A 56 5.64 4.92 -5.72
N TRP A 57 4.32 5.00 -5.67
CA TRP A 57 3.46 5.55 -6.72
C TRP A 57 2.43 6.47 -6.09
N ALA A 58 2.14 7.58 -6.74
CA ALA A 58 1.12 8.51 -6.30
C ALA A 58 0.16 8.88 -7.43
N ALA A 59 -1.08 9.22 -7.06
CA ALA A 59 -2.03 9.87 -7.94
C ALA A 59 -2.20 11.32 -7.52
N PHE A 60 -2.21 12.21 -8.50
CA PHE A 60 -2.42 13.65 -8.36
C PHE A 60 -3.67 14.06 -9.11
N GLU A 61 -4.41 15.04 -8.63
CA GLU A 61 -5.43 15.67 -9.45
C GLU A 61 -4.84 16.25 -10.73
N ALA A 62 -5.50 16.02 -11.86
CA ALA A 62 -5.11 16.66 -13.09
C ALA A 62 -5.34 18.19 -12.99
N PRO A 63 -4.40 19.02 -13.43
CA PRO A 63 -4.55 20.46 -13.39
C PRO A 63 -5.75 20.91 -14.25
N LYS A 64 -6.70 21.63 -13.65
CA LYS A 64 -7.91 22.14 -14.33
C LYS A 64 -7.62 23.15 -15.45
N ARG A 65 -6.42 23.70 -15.51
CA ARG A 65 -5.89 24.54 -16.59
C ARG A 65 -4.46 24.10 -16.94
N ARG A 66 -4.12 24.10 -18.23
CA ARG A 66 -2.73 23.99 -18.67
C ARG A 66 -1.95 25.20 -18.16
N ILE A 67 -1.39 25.06 -16.97
CA ILE A 67 -0.40 26.01 -16.46
C ILE A 67 0.92 25.63 -17.12
N LEU A 68 1.61 26.58 -17.75
CA LEU A 68 2.95 26.42 -18.28
C LEU A 68 3.90 26.12 -17.10
N GLY A 69 4.30 24.84 -16.96
CA GLY A 69 5.24 24.38 -15.93
C GLY A 69 4.86 23.01 -15.35
N PRO A 70 5.79 22.33 -14.65
CA PRO A 70 5.60 20.98 -14.10
C PRO A 70 4.77 20.98 -12.79
N SER A 71 3.66 21.73 -12.73
CA SER A 71 2.79 21.78 -11.54
C SER A 71 1.93 20.52 -11.50
N ARG A 72 2.26 19.58 -10.61
CA ARG A 72 1.37 18.49 -10.22
C ARG A 72 0.28 19.09 -9.30
N GLY A 73 -0.97 18.69 -9.50
CA GLY A 73 -2.06 19.02 -8.58
C GLY A 73 -1.89 18.42 -7.19
N PRO A 74 -2.90 18.56 -6.29
CA PRO A 74 -2.90 17.92 -4.99
C PRO A 74 -2.72 16.40 -5.09
N LEU A 75 -1.96 15.80 -4.16
CA LEU A 75 -1.84 14.37 -4.02
C LEU A 75 -3.16 13.80 -3.47
N VAL A 76 -3.74 12.81 -4.16
CA VAL A 76 -5.03 12.21 -3.81
C VAL A 76 -4.95 10.73 -3.51
N ALA A 77 -3.82 10.08 -3.82
CA ALA A 77 -3.58 8.70 -3.43
C ALA A 77 -2.08 8.40 -3.38
N ILE A 78 -1.71 7.47 -2.53
CA ILE A 78 -0.34 6.98 -2.33
C ILE A 78 -0.33 5.46 -2.24
N CYS A 79 0.69 4.84 -2.82
CA CYS A 79 1.00 3.42 -2.70
C CYS A 79 2.51 3.28 -2.59
N TYR A 80 3.01 2.59 -1.56
CA TYR A 80 4.42 2.26 -1.48
C TYR A 80 4.68 0.98 -0.67
N GLY A 81 5.85 0.46 -0.87
CA GLY A 81 6.37 -0.69 -0.15
C GLY A 81 7.86 -0.86 -0.37
N TYR A 82 8.42 -1.86 0.27
CA TYR A 82 9.85 -2.16 0.26
C TYR A 82 10.09 -3.66 0.46
N HIS A 83 11.32 -4.10 0.25
CA HIS A 83 11.73 -5.48 0.49
C HIS A 83 11.58 -5.85 1.97
N GLY A 84 10.85 -6.93 2.27
CA GLY A 84 10.68 -7.43 3.63
C GLY A 84 11.92 -8.16 4.12
N SER A 85 12.42 -7.82 5.30
CA SER A 85 13.65 -8.41 5.85
C SER A 85 13.63 -8.54 7.37
N PRO A 86 14.40 -9.48 7.94
CA PRO A 86 14.55 -9.62 9.38
C PRO A 86 14.95 -8.31 10.06
N GLY A 87 14.47 -8.10 11.29
CA GLY A 87 14.70 -6.89 12.05
C GLY A 87 13.70 -5.75 11.78
N GLN A 88 12.88 -5.85 10.75
CA GLN A 88 11.76 -4.95 10.56
C GLN A 88 10.60 -5.35 11.47
N TRP A 89 9.95 -4.38 12.12
CA TRP A 89 8.87 -4.65 13.08
C TRP A 89 7.75 -5.52 12.49
N TRP A 90 7.29 -5.22 11.29
CA TRP A 90 6.23 -5.97 10.63
C TRP A 90 6.66 -7.41 10.32
N TYR A 91 7.90 -7.60 9.83
CA TYR A 91 8.50 -8.91 9.60
C TYR A 91 8.45 -9.77 10.85
N GLU A 92 8.92 -9.23 11.99
CA GLU A 92 8.99 -9.97 13.26
C GLU A 92 7.60 -10.35 13.77
N GLN A 93 6.62 -9.43 13.65
CA GLN A 93 5.26 -9.70 14.05
C GLN A 93 4.62 -10.83 13.22
N VAL A 94 4.69 -10.73 11.89
CA VAL A 94 4.08 -11.72 10.99
C VAL A 94 4.80 -13.07 11.07
N SER A 95 6.13 -13.07 11.16
CA SER A 95 6.92 -14.30 11.38
C SER A 95 6.50 -15.02 12.66
N ARG A 96 6.25 -14.28 13.74
CA ARG A 96 5.74 -14.87 15.00
C ARG A 96 4.38 -15.52 14.77
N GLY A 97 3.43 -14.78 14.19
CA GLY A 97 2.08 -15.30 13.94
C GLY A 97 2.04 -16.53 13.03
N LEU A 98 2.94 -16.62 12.04
CA LEU A 98 3.04 -17.79 11.18
C LEU A 98 3.69 -18.96 11.89
N ARG A 99 4.77 -18.75 12.67
CA ARG A 99 5.41 -19.80 13.47
C ARG A 99 4.46 -20.45 14.48
N ASP A 100 3.57 -19.65 15.08
CA ASP A 100 2.53 -20.16 15.99
C ASP A 100 1.56 -21.12 15.28
N GLN A 101 1.49 -21.08 13.95
CA GLN A 101 0.73 -21.98 13.09
C GLN A 101 1.61 -23.07 12.43
N GLY A 102 2.88 -23.20 12.80
CA GLY A 102 3.82 -24.13 12.20
C GLY A 102 4.22 -23.80 10.74
N ARG A 103 4.20 -22.51 10.39
CA ARG A 103 4.49 -21.98 9.05
C ARG A 103 5.62 -20.97 9.10
N ASP A 104 6.31 -20.82 8.00
CA ASP A 104 7.35 -19.79 7.83
C ASP A 104 6.88 -18.66 6.94
N LEU A 105 7.44 -17.47 7.19
CA LEU A 105 7.27 -16.32 6.31
C LEU A 105 8.10 -16.53 5.04
N PRO A 106 7.59 -16.25 3.83
CA PRO A 106 8.42 -16.23 2.62
C PRO A 106 9.65 -15.34 2.80
N THR A 107 10.78 -15.77 2.27
CA THR A 107 12.05 -15.02 2.37
C THR A 107 12.25 -14.00 1.26
N ASP A 108 11.53 -14.15 0.15
CA ASP A 108 11.59 -13.26 -1.02
C ASP A 108 10.23 -12.62 -1.25
N TYR A 109 10.01 -11.48 -0.60
CA TYR A 109 8.76 -10.75 -0.74
C TYR A 109 8.93 -9.24 -0.65
N VAL A 110 8.03 -8.53 -1.31
CA VAL A 110 7.79 -7.11 -1.08
C VAL A 110 6.66 -6.93 -0.07
N GLU A 111 6.85 -6.13 0.96
CA GLU A 111 5.77 -5.63 1.81
C GLU A 111 5.08 -4.46 1.11
N LEU A 112 3.81 -4.61 0.73
CA LEU A 112 2.95 -3.47 0.42
C LEU A 112 2.57 -2.81 1.75
N THR A 113 3.30 -1.76 2.09
CA THR A 113 3.21 -1.13 3.41
C THR A 113 2.02 -0.19 3.50
N GLU A 114 1.81 0.65 2.49
CA GLU A 114 0.72 1.62 2.50
C GLU A 114 0.05 1.72 1.11
N LEU A 115 -1.28 1.72 1.11
CA LEU A 115 -2.11 2.02 -0.05
C LEU A 115 -3.35 2.78 0.39
N HIS A 116 -3.37 4.07 0.12
CA HIS A 116 -4.45 4.97 0.54
C HIS A 116 -4.94 5.82 -0.63
N VAL A 117 -6.25 5.96 -0.70
CA VAL A 117 -6.94 6.82 -1.69
C VAL A 117 -7.88 7.75 -0.94
N SER A 118 -7.78 9.04 -1.21
CA SER A 118 -8.70 10.05 -0.66
C SER A 118 -10.15 9.62 -0.86
N PRO A 119 -11.04 9.79 0.14
CA PRO A 119 -12.45 9.39 0.06
C PRO A 119 -13.17 9.89 -1.19
N THR A 120 -12.84 11.10 -1.65
CA THR A 120 -13.42 11.71 -2.85
C THR A 120 -12.98 11.06 -4.16
N HIS A 121 -11.92 10.23 -4.14
CA HIS A 121 -11.34 9.56 -5.30
C HIS A 121 -11.47 8.03 -5.24
N GLN A 122 -12.06 7.48 -4.18
CA GLN A 122 -12.36 6.05 -4.07
C GLN A 122 -13.42 5.61 -5.08
N GLY A 123 -13.44 4.30 -5.38
CA GLY A 123 -14.41 3.72 -6.32
C GLY A 123 -14.18 4.05 -7.81
N ARG A 124 -13.09 4.78 -8.14
CA ARG A 124 -12.76 5.22 -9.50
C ARG A 124 -11.60 4.46 -10.15
N GLY A 125 -11.17 3.34 -9.55
CA GLY A 125 -10.06 2.54 -10.08
C GLY A 125 -8.64 3.07 -9.74
N VAL A 126 -8.51 4.16 -8.97
CA VAL A 126 -7.21 4.75 -8.60
C VAL A 126 -6.37 3.75 -7.81
N GLY A 127 -6.94 3.13 -6.78
CA GLY A 127 -6.23 2.16 -5.94
C GLY A 127 -5.74 0.93 -6.72
N SER A 128 -6.58 0.37 -7.61
CA SER A 128 -6.19 -0.77 -8.44
C SER A 128 -5.09 -0.42 -9.44
N THR A 129 -5.15 0.78 -10.02
CA THR A 129 -4.09 1.25 -10.93
C THR A 129 -2.77 1.47 -10.20
N LEU A 130 -2.79 2.10 -9.00
CA LEU A 130 -1.58 2.28 -8.19
C LEU A 130 -0.96 0.94 -7.81
N LEU A 131 -1.77 0.01 -7.31
CA LEU A 131 -1.30 -1.32 -6.92
C LEU A 131 -0.75 -2.10 -8.12
N SER A 132 -1.42 -2.09 -9.26
CA SER A 132 -0.91 -2.71 -10.49
C SER A 132 0.43 -2.11 -10.93
N ARG A 133 0.58 -0.78 -10.87
CA ARG A 133 1.84 -0.10 -11.20
C ARG A 133 2.95 -0.44 -10.21
N PHE A 134 2.62 -0.49 -8.93
CA PHE A 134 3.58 -0.87 -7.89
C PHE A 134 4.11 -2.29 -8.08
N LEU A 135 3.24 -3.24 -8.44
CA LEU A 135 3.60 -4.66 -8.56
C LEU A 135 4.21 -5.03 -9.94
N ALA A 136 4.05 -4.19 -10.97
CA ALA A 136 4.43 -4.54 -12.34
C ALA A 136 5.92 -4.83 -12.54
N ASP A 137 6.78 -4.11 -11.81
CA ASP A 137 8.23 -4.16 -11.96
C ASP A 137 8.93 -4.70 -10.70
N ARG A 138 8.20 -5.45 -9.85
CA ARG A 138 8.79 -6.02 -8.63
C ARG A 138 9.61 -7.26 -8.95
N PRO A 139 10.86 -7.33 -8.43
CA PRO A 139 11.71 -8.51 -8.62
C PRO A 139 11.37 -9.67 -7.69
N GLU A 140 10.70 -9.40 -6.57
CA GLU A 140 10.38 -10.40 -5.55
C GLU A 140 9.35 -11.41 -6.06
N GLY A 141 9.42 -12.63 -5.56
CA GLY A 141 8.50 -13.72 -5.92
C GLY A 141 7.10 -13.61 -5.30
N THR A 142 6.91 -12.75 -4.31
CA THR A 142 5.64 -12.62 -3.57
C THR A 142 5.42 -11.19 -3.09
N VAL A 143 4.17 -10.75 -3.04
CA VAL A 143 3.76 -9.55 -2.30
C VAL A 143 2.96 -9.94 -1.07
N LEU A 144 3.26 -9.30 0.05
CA LEU A 144 2.54 -9.42 1.31
C LEU A 144 1.98 -8.08 1.74
N LEU A 145 0.85 -8.11 2.44
CA LEU A 145 0.27 -6.93 3.09
C LEU A 145 -0.49 -7.32 4.35
N SER A 146 -0.76 -6.36 5.21
CA SER A 146 -1.74 -6.50 6.29
C SER A 146 -2.90 -5.52 6.11
N THR A 147 -4.12 -5.95 6.45
CA THR A 147 -5.32 -5.10 6.41
C THR A 147 -6.22 -5.39 7.60
N PRO A 148 -6.86 -4.37 8.21
CA PRO A 148 -7.84 -4.61 9.27
C PRO A 148 -8.96 -5.52 8.78
N GLU A 149 -9.37 -6.45 9.61
CA GLU A 149 -10.54 -7.25 9.32
C GLU A 149 -11.82 -6.45 9.53
N VAL A 150 -12.75 -6.61 8.62
CA VAL A 150 -14.09 -6.03 8.66
C VAL A 150 -15.12 -7.10 8.35
N ASP A 151 -16.32 -6.94 8.87
CA ASP A 151 -17.40 -7.92 8.69
C ASP A 151 -17.69 -8.15 7.19
N GLY A 152 -17.70 -9.42 6.80
CA GLY A 152 -17.97 -9.83 5.42
C GLY A 152 -16.98 -9.31 4.37
N GLU A 153 -15.80 -8.83 4.78
CA GLU A 153 -14.81 -8.20 3.89
C GLU A 153 -15.41 -7.05 3.05
N ALA A 154 -16.38 -6.31 3.62
CA ALA A 154 -17.29 -5.44 2.88
C ALA A 154 -16.74 -4.09 2.48
N ASN A 155 -15.45 -3.78 2.70
CA ASN A 155 -14.86 -2.51 2.31
C ASN A 155 -14.11 -2.54 0.96
N GLY A 156 -13.69 -1.35 0.49
CA GLY A 156 -13.02 -1.20 -0.80
C GLY A 156 -11.64 -1.86 -0.86
N ALA A 157 -10.90 -1.90 0.24
CA ALA A 157 -9.59 -2.53 0.31
C ALA A 157 -9.68 -4.05 0.13
N TRP A 158 -10.59 -4.71 0.85
CA TRP A 158 -10.83 -6.13 0.71
C TRP A 158 -11.27 -6.52 -0.69
N ARG A 159 -12.24 -5.79 -1.28
CA ARG A 159 -12.65 -6.04 -2.66
C ARG A 159 -11.50 -5.90 -3.64
N LEU A 160 -10.64 -4.89 -3.45
CA LEU A 160 -9.46 -4.69 -4.29
C LEU A 160 -8.50 -5.88 -4.17
N TYR A 161 -8.10 -6.25 -2.95
CA TYR A 161 -7.14 -7.33 -2.76
C TYR A 161 -7.66 -8.67 -3.28
N ARG A 162 -8.93 -9.01 -2.99
CA ARG A 162 -9.55 -10.23 -3.52
C ARG A 162 -9.63 -10.23 -5.05
N SER A 163 -10.03 -9.12 -5.67
CA SER A 163 -10.07 -9.02 -7.14
C SER A 163 -8.69 -9.13 -7.80
N MET A 164 -7.63 -8.82 -7.07
CA MET A 164 -6.26 -8.98 -7.53
C MET A 164 -5.63 -10.33 -7.14
N GLY A 165 -6.40 -11.27 -6.59
CA GLY A 165 -5.95 -12.63 -6.31
C GLY A 165 -5.13 -12.80 -5.03
N PHE A 166 -5.22 -11.86 -4.09
CA PHE A 166 -4.63 -12.04 -2.76
C PHE A 166 -5.38 -13.08 -1.96
N THR A 167 -4.63 -13.95 -1.28
CA THR A 167 -5.13 -15.04 -0.42
C THR A 167 -4.65 -14.87 1.02
N ASP A 168 -5.36 -15.48 1.96
CA ASP A 168 -5.05 -15.37 3.38
C ASP A 168 -3.81 -16.18 3.73
N ILE A 169 -2.91 -15.58 4.52
CA ILE A 169 -1.84 -16.31 5.21
C ILE A 169 -1.97 -16.24 6.73
N LEU A 170 -2.51 -15.15 7.28
CA LEU A 170 -2.96 -15.06 8.67
C LEU A 170 -4.33 -14.41 8.75
N ARG A 171 -5.14 -14.84 9.73
CA ARG A 171 -6.42 -14.23 10.04
C ARG A 171 -6.52 -13.95 11.53
N GLN A 172 -7.33 -12.97 11.90
CA GLN A 172 -7.58 -12.57 13.29
C GLN A 172 -6.29 -12.25 14.07
N TYR A 173 -5.23 -11.86 13.35
CA TYR A 173 -3.95 -11.53 13.96
C TYR A 173 -4.01 -10.14 14.62
N ARG A 174 -3.45 -10.02 15.83
CA ARG A 174 -3.37 -8.74 16.55
C ARG A 174 -1.93 -8.30 16.60
N PHE A 175 -1.64 -7.21 15.92
CA PHE A 175 -0.32 -6.57 16.00
C PHE A 175 -0.13 -5.94 17.38
N GLU A 176 1.09 -5.96 17.87
CA GLU A 176 1.43 -5.29 19.12
C GLU A 176 1.10 -3.79 19.04
N GLY A 177 0.35 -3.30 20.04
CA GLY A 177 -0.11 -1.91 20.08
C GLY A 177 -1.40 -1.60 19.30
N ASP A 178 -2.02 -2.60 18.62
CA ASP A 178 -3.31 -2.43 17.95
C ASP A 178 -4.31 -3.51 18.40
N ALA A 179 -5.43 -3.08 18.99
CA ALA A 179 -6.45 -4.01 19.48
C ALA A 179 -7.30 -4.65 18.38
N ARG A 180 -7.27 -4.10 17.17
CA ARG A 180 -8.06 -4.59 16.03
C ARG A 180 -7.48 -5.90 15.49
N PRO A 181 -8.32 -6.83 15.01
CA PRO A 181 -7.85 -7.97 14.25
C PRO A 181 -7.44 -7.57 12.83
N PHE A 182 -6.40 -8.19 12.34
CA PHE A 182 -5.89 -8.02 10.97
C PHE A 182 -5.84 -9.35 10.25
N ALA A 183 -6.01 -9.30 8.94
CA ALA A 183 -5.55 -10.34 8.04
C ALA A 183 -4.18 -9.96 7.47
N VAL A 184 -3.33 -10.97 7.28
CA VAL A 184 -2.16 -10.87 6.42
C VAL A 184 -2.46 -11.64 5.16
N LEU A 185 -2.31 -10.96 4.02
CA LEU A 185 -2.62 -11.49 2.71
C LEU A 185 -1.34 -11.61 1.89
N ALA A 186 -1.32 -12.62 1.01
CA ALA A 186 -0.21 -12.85 0.09
C ALA A 186 -0.71 -13.05 -1.33
N ARG A 187 0.15 -12.73 -2.29
CA ARG A 187 -0.03 -13.07 -3.70
C ARG A 187 1.31 -13.36 -4.36
N PRO A 188 1.44 -14.45 -5.16
CA PRO A 188 2.61 -14.67 -6.00
C PRO A 188 2.82 -13.55 -7.04
N LEU A 189 4.08 -13.29 -7.37
CA LEU A 189 4.51 -12.40 -8.45
C LEU A 189 5.29 -13.22 -9.50
N PRO A 190 5.41 -12.73 -10.74
CA PRO A 190 4.85 -11.50 -11.30
C PRO A 190 3.31 -11.54 -11.44
N LEU A 191 2.75 -10.36 -11.67
CA LEU A 191 1.35 -10.30 -12.08
C LEU A 191 1.19 -11.04 -13.41
N LEU A 192 0.43 -12.15 -13.43
CA LEU A 192 0.10 -12.81 -14.69
C LEU A 192 -0.61 -11.82 -15.61
N LYS A 193 -0.12 -11.68 -16.84
CA LYS A 193 -0.84 -10.93 -17.85
C LYS A 193 -2.09 -11.70 -18.25
N ALA A 194 -3.19 -10.98 -18.54
CA ALA A 194 -4.39 -11.62 -19.05
C ALA A 194 -4.04 -12.38 -20.35
N GLY A 195 -4.01 -13.73 -20.28
CA GLY A 195 -3.63 -14.59 -21.40
C GLY A 195 -2.41 -15.49 -21.17
N ASP A 196 -1.67 -15.33 -20.08
CA ASP A 196 -0.60 -16.26 -19.72
C ASP A 196 -1.23 -17.56 -19.13
N PRO A 197 -0.79 -18.75 -19.56
CA PRO A 197 -1.25 -20.00 -18.98
C PRO A 197 -0.80 -20.11 -17.52
N ALA A 198 -1.68 -20.63 -16.67
CA ALA A 198 -1.43 -20.91 -15.27
C ALA A 198 -0.48 -22.09 -15.09
#